data_26804ea29c65a8ab936d144b58a5e90a
#
_entry.id   26804ea29c65a8ab936d144b58a5e90a
#
_cell.length_a   1.000
_cell.length_b   1.000
_cell.length_c   1.000
_cell.angle_alpha   90.00
_cell.angle_beta   90.00
_cell.angle_gamma   90.00
#
_symmetry.space_group_name_H-M   'P 1'
#
loop_
_entity.id
_entity.type
_entity.pdbx_description
1 polymer ?
#
loop_
_entity_poly.entity_id
_entity_poly.type
_entity_poly.pdbx_seq_one_letter_code
_entity_poly.pdbx_strand_id
1 'polypeptide(L)'
;MITWDVDDRPLHPFSRLYVRGMWWRRDKEAFEGAERTLRTARRRQREGDVPPTRLTRLRRRVRRGDLRGMTVWTAAPRRETPRVRVLYLHGGGYVHPLTADYWRLVRALVRAPAEVVVPCYPLAPDATVDEVVPRLCSIARQVGTADLPLVLMGDSAGGAMALVVARLLADEGGPAVAGVVCLSPWLDATLDEHEVQGLEASDPMLAESGLRAAGRWWAAPREPSDPVVSPQHVALDGLPPVDVLIGDRDILRPAVERLADRARTADVRVRVHETTSMFHVWMTRAIPEGRRTRRDLVGLLRARSAHRADRST
;
A
#
# COMPACT_ATOMS: atom_id res chain seq x y z
N MET A 1 -0.39 12.00 18.17
CA MET A 1 -0.19 13.32 17.48
C MET A 1 -0.48 13.17 15.99
N ILE A 2 -1.36 14.01 15.41
CA ILE A 2 -1.74 14.01 13.99
C ILE A 2 -1.23 15.26 13.28
N THR A 3 -0.75 15.12 12.03
CA THR A 3 -0.54 16.22 11.08
C THR A 3 -1.20 15.86 9.76
N TRP A 4 -1.72 16.88 9.05
CA TRP A 4 -2.31 16.76 7.73
C TRP A 4 -1.72 17.84 6.84
N ASP A 5 -0.82 17.45 5.95
CA ASP A 5 -0.10 18.34 5.05
C ASP A 5 -0.69 18.21 3.63
N VAL A 6 -1.01 19.36 3.00
CA VAL A 6 -1.60 19.38 1.65
C VAL A 6 -0.59 19.94 0.65
N ASP A 7 -0.26 19.16 -0.37
CA ASP A 7 0.47 19.62 -1.54
C ASP A 7 -0.54 20.12 -2.60
N ASP A 8 -0.77 21.42 -2.60
CA ASP A 8 -1.73 22.11 -3.48
C ASP A 8 -1.10 22.64 -4.78
N ARG A 9 0.14 22.25 -5.09
CA ARG A 9 0.84 22.69 -6.29
C ARG A 9 0.06 22.27 -7.55
N PRO A 10 -0.03 23.17 -8.56
CA PRO A 10 -0.73 22.86 -9.80
C PRO A 10 -0.18 21.61 -10.49
N LEU A 11 -1.08 20.80 -11.04
CA LEU A 11 -0.67 19.63 -11.82
C LEU A 11 0.17 20.02 -13.03
N HIS A 12 1.22 19.24 -13.24
CA HIS A 12 2.01 19.34 -14.46
C HIS A 12 1.12 19.06 -15.70
N PRO A 13 1.28 19.79 -16.82
CA PRO A 13 0.46 19.60 -18.03
C PRO A 13 0.43 18.15 -18.52
N PHE A 14 1.56 17.45 -18.46
CA PHE A 14 1.63 16.03 -18.80
C PHE A 14 0.73 15.17 -17.91
N SER A 15 0.66 15.46 -16.61
CA SER A 15 -0.19 14.70 -15.66
C SER A 15 -1.66 14.96 -15.92
N ARG A 16 -2.05 16.20 -16.31
CA ARG A 16 -3.41 16.50 -16.75
C ARG A 16 -3.80 15.68 -17.97
N LEU A 17 -2.91 15.58 -18.94
CA LEU A 17 -3.12 14.75 -20.14
C LEU A 17 -3.21 13.27 -19.78
N TYR A 18 -2.35 12.80 -18.86
CA TYR A 18 -2.37 11.41 -18.38
C TYR A 18 -3.71 11.05 -17.74
N VAL A 19 -4.24 11.91 -16.85
CA VAL A 19 -5.56 11.70 -16.20
C VAL A 19 -6.69 11.71 -17.25
N ARG A 20 -6.67 12.62 -18.22
CA ARG A 20 -7.62 12.58 -19.35
C ARG A 20 -7.54 11.25 -20.11
N GLY A 21 -6.32 10.75 -20.31
CA GLY A 21 -6.09 9.45 -20.94
C GLY A 21 -6.67 8.28 -20.13
N MET A 22 -6.67 8.34 -18.79
CA MET A 22 -7.31 7.34 -17.93
C MET A 22 -8.82 7.29 -18.16
N TRP A 23 -9.48 8.44 -18.21
CA TRP A 23 -10.91 8.55 -18.54
C TRP A 23 -11.21 7.99 -19.92
N TRP A 24 -10.42 8.33 -20.92
CA TRP A 24 -10.62 7.83 -22.30
C TRP A 24 -10.40 6.31 -22.40
N ARG A 25 -9.42 5.76 -21.69
CA ARG A 25 -9.18 4.29 -21.63
C ARG A 25 -10.15 3.56 -20.73
N ARG A 26 -10.99 4.28 -19.98
CA ARG A 26 -11.94 3.72 -19.03
C ARG A 26 -11.26 2.81 -17.98
N ASP A 27 -10.12 3.29 -17.43
CA ASP A 27 -9.32 2.51 -16.48
C ASP A 27 -10.15 2.04 -15.26
N LYS A 28 -11.23 2.77 -14.92
CA LYS A 28 -12.20 2.47 -13.88
C LYS A 28 -13.01 1.18 -14.11
N GLU A 29 -13.19 0.76 -15.36
CA GLU A 29 -14.02 -0.42 -15.71
C GLU A 29 -13.57 -1.72 -15.00
N ALA A 30 -12.31 -1.80 -14.59
CA ALA A 30 -11.80 -2.95 -13.86
C ALA A 30 -12.56 -3.22 -12.55
N PHE A 31 -13.21 -2.19 -11.97
CA PHE A 31 -13.99 -2.24 -10.74
C PHE A 31 -15.47 -1.85 -10.91
N GLU A 32 -15.97 -1.74 -12.12
CA GLU A 32 -17.40 -1.47 -12.38
C GLU A 32 -18.24 -2.75 -12.29
N GLY A 33 -18.86 -2.96 -11.13
CA GLY A 33 -19.75 -4.08 -10.85
C GLY A 33 -19.04 -5.39 -10.53
N ALA A 34 -19.68 -6.21 -9.70
CA ALA A 34 -19.09 -7.45 -9.17
C ALA A 34 -18.66 -8.43 -10.28
N GLU A 35 -19.54 -8.65 -11.26
CA GLU A 35 -19.28 -9.63 -12.32
C GLU A 35 -18.09 -9.24 -13.21
N ARG A 36 -18.00 -7.96 -13.61
CA ARG A 36 -16.89 -7.45 -14.42
C ARG A 36 -15.58 -7.48 -13.64
N THR A 37 -15.61 -7.10 -12.36
CA THR A 37 -14.48 -7.17 -11.46
C THR A 37 -13.97 -8.60 -11.34
N LEU A 38 -14.86 -9.58 -11.13
CA LEU A 38 -14.48 -10.99 -11.05
C LEU A 38 -13.87 -11.50 -12.35
N ARG A 39 -14.50 -11.23 -13.50
CA ARG A 39 -13.96 -11.64 -14.80
C ARG A 39 -12.57 -11.06 -15.06
N THR A 40 -12.39 -9.77 -14.76
CA THR A 40 -11.11 -9.08 -14.94
C THR A 40 -10.06 -9.64 -13.98
N ALA A 41 -10.42 -9.88 -12.72
CA ALA A 41 -9.57 -10.47 -11.70
C ALA A 41 -9.11 -11.88 -12.15
N ARG A 42 -10.01 -12.75 -12.52
CA ARG A 42 -9.71 -14.13 -12.98
C ARG A 42 -8.79 -14.15 -14.20
N ARG A 43 -9.00 -13.25 -15.16
CA ARG A 43 -8.10 -13.11 -16.31
C ARG A 43 -6.68 -12.74 -15.87
N ARG A 44 -6.54 -11.68 -15.06
CA ARG A 44 -5.23 -11.21 -14.58
C ARG A 44 -4.54 -12.21 -13.66
N GLN A 45 -5.29 -12.92 -12.83
CA GLN A 45 -4.75 -13.98 -11.97
C GLN A 45 -4.17 -15.14 -12.79
N ARG A 46 -4.79 -15.49 -13.93
CA ARG A 46 -4.21 -16.49 -14.87
C ARG A 46 -2.93 -16.00 -15.53
N GLU A 47 -2.78 -14.69 -15.76
CA GLU A 47 -1.55 -14.08 -16.27
C GLU A 47 -0.45 -14.09 -15.20
N GLY A 48 -0.84 -14.07 -13.91
CA GLY A 48 0.03 -14.14 -12.75
C GLY A 48 0.76 -12.84 -12.42
N ASP A 49 1.58 -12.90 -11.39
CA ASP A 49 2.39 -11.77 -10.94
C ASP A 49 3.50 -11.43 -11.93
N VAL A 50 3.59 -10.14 -12.28
CA VAL A 50 4.66 -9.66 -13.16
C VAL A 50 6.00 -9.64 -12.40
N PRO A 51 7.01 -10.40 -12.84
CA PRO A 51 8.31 -10.42 -12.20
C PRO A 51 9.05 -9.08 -12.37
N PRO A 52 10.11 -8.83 -11.58
CA PRO A 52 10.91 -7.63 -11.69
C PRO A 52 11.35 -7.35 -13.12
N THR A 53 11.09 -6.14 -13.60
CA THR A 53 11.39 -5.72 -14.98
C THR A 53 12.90 -5.80 -15.27
N ARG A 54 13.27 -5.91 -16.55
CA ARG A 54 14.70 -5.90 -16.99
C ARG A 54 15.45 -4.71 -16.41
N LEU A 55 14.84 -3.51 -16.41
CA LEU A 55 15.43 -2.31 -15.83
C LEU A 55 15.65 -2.42 -14.32
N THR A 56 14.75 -3.08 -13.59
CA THR A 56 14.90 -3.33 -12.15
C THR A 56 16.07 -4.27 -11.90
N ARG A 57 16.14 -5.39 -12.62
CA ARG A 57 17.23 -6.38 -12.51
C ARG A 57 18.59 -5.79 -12.89
N LEU A 58 18.66 -4.93 -13.92
CA LEU A 58 19.89 -4.27 -14.32
C LEU A 58 20.42 -3.31 -13.25
N ARG A 59 19.54 -2.58 -12.58
CA ARG A 59 19.91 -1.49 -11.65
C ARG A 59 19.92 -1.92 -10.18
N ARG A 60 19.36 -3.07 -9.82
CA ARG A 60 19.23 -3.56 -8.44
C ARG A 60 19.67 -5.02 -8.34
N ARG A 61 20.12 -5.42 -7.14
CA ARG A 61 20.29 -6.83 -6.82
C ARG A 61 18.89 -7.39 -6.54
N VAL A 62 18.45 -8.35 -7.33
CA VAL A 62 17.11 -8.95 -7.22
C VAL A 62 17.27 -10.44 -6.96
N ARG A 63 16.54 -10.95 -5.97
CA ARG A 63 16.46 -12.38 -5.64
C ARG A 63 15.00 -12.82 -5.66
N ARG A 64 14.76 -14.05 -6.03
CA ARG A 64 13.50 -14.75 -5.84
C ARG A 64 13.68 -15.76 -4.73
N GLY A 65 12.73 -15.88 -3.84
CA GLY A 65 12.66 -16.86 -2.78
C GLY A 65 11.25 -17.36 -2.58
N ASP A 66 11.07 -18.26 -1.64
CA ASP A 66 9.79 -18.67 -1.09
C ASP A 66 9.81 -18.43 0.42
N LEU A 67 8.75 -17.80 0.94
CA LEU A 67 8.52 -17.62 2.37
C LEU A 67 7.07 -17.97 2.68
N ARG A 68 6.86 -18.93 3.55
CA ARG A 68 5.52 -19.39 3.98
C ARG A 68 4.60 -19.79 2.80
N GLY A 69 5.17 -20.43 1.77
CA GLY A 69 4.44 -20.86 0.59
C GLY A 69 4.03 -19.70 -0.34
N MET A 70 4.68 -18.54 -0.21
CA MET A 70 4.52 -17.42 -1.12
C MET A 70 5.82 -17.17 -1.87
N THR A 71 5.75 -16.96 -3.19
CA THR A 71 6.89 -16.39 -3.93
C THR A 71 7.17 -14.99 -3.38
N VAL A 72 8.44 -14.73 -3.05
CA VAL A 72 8.89 -13.43 -2.55
C VAL A 72 10.01 -12.91 -3.42
N TRP A 73 9.87 -11.67 -3.85
CA TRP A 73 10.94 -10.94 -4.53
C TRP A 73 11.63 -10.01 -3.55
N THR A 74 12.96 -10.07 -3.50
CA THR A 74 13.77 -9.13 -2.72
C THR A 74 14.59 -8.27 -3.67
N ALA A 75 14.46 -6.95 -3.55
CA ALA A 75 15.24 -5.97 -4.30
C ALA A 75 16.09 -5.13 -3.35
N ALA A 76 17.40 -5.03 -3.61
CA ALA A 76 18.36 -4.32 -2.76
C ALA A 76 19.36 -3.50 -3.60
N PRO A 77 20.09 -2.55 -2.99
CA PRO A 77 21.20 -1.86 -3.64
C PRO A 77 22.27 -2.86 -4.13
N ARG A 78 22.96 -2.52 -5.21
CA ARG A 78 24.05 -3.39 -5.72
C ARG A 78 25.37 -3.20 -5.00
N ARG A 79 25.67 -1.96 -4.58
CA ARG A 79 26.98 -1.54 -4.06
C ARG A 79 26.94 -1.06 -2.61
N GLU A 80 25.78 -0.75 -2.09
CA GLU A 80 25.60 -0.26 -0.74
C GLU A 80 24.93 -1.33 0.12
N THR A 81 25.30 -1.38 1.39
CA THR A 81 24.62 -2.21 2.40
C THR A 81 23.24 -1.60 2.69
N PRO A 82 22.17 -2.39 2.71
CA PRO A 82 20.88 -1.90 3.16
C PRO A 82 20.94 -1.35 4.60
N ARG A 83 20.21 -0.26 4.83
CA ARG A 83 20.09 0.41 6.13
C ARG A 83 18.66 0.36 6.69
N VAL A 84 17.71 -0.06 5.88
CA VAL A 84 16.30 -0.25 6.25
C VAL A 84 15.73 -1.40 5.44
N ARG A 85 14.85 -2.17 6.03
CA ARG A 85 14.08 -3.21 5.36
C ARG A 85 12.64 -2.76 5.19
N VAL A 86 12.08 -2.94 4.01
CA VAL A 86 10.69 -2.62 3.69
C VAL A 86 10.00 -3.91 3.31
N LEU A 87 8.97 -4.31 4.05
CA LEU A 87 8.01 -5.31 3.59
C LEU A 87 6.93 -4.55 2.82
N TYR A 88 6.92 -4.71 1.50
CA TYR A 88 6.02 -4.01 0.61
C TYR A 88 4.89 -4.92 0.15
N LEU A 89 3.66 -4.57 0.53
CA LEU A 89 2.42 -5.26 0.18
C LEU A 89 1.75 -4.52 -0.98
N HIS A 90 1.60 -5.18 -2.12
CA HIS A 90 1.03 -4.53 -3.30
C HIS A 90 -0.49 -4.37 -3.18
N GLY A 91 -1.04 -3.40 -3.91
CA GLY A 91 -2.47 -3.18 -4.05
C GLY A 91 -3.13 -4.10 -5.09
N GLY A 92 -4.29 -3.66 -5.57
CA GLY A 92 -5.05 -4.39 -6.58
C GLY A 92 -6.38 -4.91 -6.06
N GLY A 93 -6.93 -4.31 -5.00
CA GLY A 93 -8.24 -4.65 -4.44
C GLY A 93 -8.33 -6.08 -3.92
N TYR A 94 -7.23 -6.66 -3.47
CA TYR A 94 -7.09 -8.07 -3.08
C TYR A 94 -7.31 -9.09 -4.20
N VAL A 95 -7.69 -8.65 -5.42
CA VAL A 95 -8.07 -9.53 -6.54
C VAL A 95 -7.12 -9.45 -7.73
N HIS A 96 -6.29 -8.41 -7.83
CA HIS A 96 -5.36 -8.26 -8.94
C HIS A 96 -3.91 -8.53 -8.53
N PRO A 97 -3.15 -9.27 -9.36
CA PRO A 97 -1.75 -9.60 -9.09
C PRO A 97 -0.83 -8.37 -9.25
N LEU A 98 0.41 -8.53 -8.83
CA LEU A 98 1.49 -7.56 -8.96
C LEU A 98 1.72 -7.20 -10.44
N THR A 99 1.74 -5.90 -10.74
CA THR A 99 1.94 -5.39 -12.12
C THR A 99 3.34 -4.79 -12.32
N ALA A 100 3.71 -4.49 -13.58
CA ALA A 100 5.00 -3.89 -13.92
C ALA A 100 5.23 -2.50 -13.29
N ASP A 101 4.16 -1.75 -13.01
CA ASP A 101 4.24 -0.40 -12.44
C ASP A 101 4.78 -0.40 -11.00
N TYR A 102 4.50 -1.44 -10.23
CA TYR A 102 5.04 -1.59 -8.88
C TYR A 102 6.56 -1.64 -8.86
N TRP A 103 7.17 -2.24 -9.88
CA TRP A 103 8.64 -2.29 -9.97
C TRP A 103 9.28 -0.91 -10.20
N ARG A 104 8.52 0.08 -10.69
CA ARG A 104 8.98 1.48 -10.73
C ARG A 104 9.10 2.05 -9.32
N LEU A 105 8.11 1.81 -8.47
CA LEU A 105 8.11 2.24 -7.08
C LEU A 105 9.21 1.49 -6.29
N VAL A 106 9.23 0.17 -6.32
CA VAL A 106 10.25 -0.66 -5.65
C VAL A 106 11.67 -0.21 -6.04
N ARG A 107 11.93 0.02 -7.33
CA ARG A 107 13.22 0.52 -7.80
C ARG A 107 13.58 1.91 -7.25
N ALA A 108 12.59 2.74 -6.98
CA ALA A 108 12.81 4.04 -6.32
C ALA A 108 13.12 3.87 -4.83
N LEU A 109 12.35 3.05 -4.10
CA LEU A 109 12.55 2.80 -2.67
C LEU A 109 13.96 2.28 -2.35
N VAL A 110 14.49 1.39 -3.18
CA VAL A 110 15.87 0.88 -3.04
C VAL A 110 16.94 2.00 -3.06
N ARG A 111 16.62 3.23 -3.50
CA ARG A 111 17.53 4.38 -3.45
C ARG A 111 17.72 4.95 -2.04
N ALA A 112 16.90 4.54 -1.10
CA ALA A 112 17.02 4.89 0.32
C ALA A 112 17.96 3.95 1.09
N PRO A 113 18.99 3.35 0.47
CA PRO A 113 19.58 2.04 0.80
C PRO A 113 18.61 1.09 1.51
N ALA A 114 17.49 0.81 0.84
CA ALA A 114 16.48 -0.11 1.35
C ALA A 114 16.61 -1.51 0.72
N GLU A 115 16.41 -2.54 1.53
CA GLU A 115 16.05 -3.88 1.06
C GLU A 115 14.53 -3.98 1.04
N VAL A 116 13.94 -4.15 -0.15
CA VAL A 116 12.49 -4.21 -0.34
C VAL A 116 12.08 -5.65 -0.60
N VAL A 117 11.28 -6.19 0.29
CA VAL A 117 10.73 -7.55 0.25
C VAL A 117 9.28 -7.46 -0.24
N VAL A 118 8.97 -8.14 -1.33
CA VAL A 118 7.66 -8.07 -2.02
C VAL A 118 7.07 -9.48 -2.11
N PRO A 119 6.17 -9.88 -1.20
CA PRO A 119 5.46 -11.16 -1.33
C PRO A 119 4.39 -11.09 -2.42
N CYS A 120 4.31 -12.15 -3.22
CA CYS A 120 3.21 -12.43 -4.13
C CYS A 120 2.18 -13.24 -3.35
N TYR A 121 1.26 -12.56 -2.68
CA TYR A 121 0.29 -13.21 -1.81
C TYR A 121 -0.91 -13.74 -2.61
N PRO A 122 -1.55 -14.85 -2.15
CA PRO A 122 -2.77 -15.38 -2.76
C PRO A 122 -3.91 -14.35 -2.77
N LEU A 123 -4.74 -14.39 -3.80
CA LEU A 123 -5.74 -13.38 -4.10
C LEU A 123 -7.17 -13.90 -3.93
N ALA A 124 -8.07 -13.01 -3.56
CA ALA A 124 -9.50 -13.29 -3.52
C ALA A 124 -10.07 -13.51 -4.95
N PRO A 125 -11.12 -14.32 -5.09
CA PRO A 125 -11.85 -15.04 -4.05
C PRO A 125 -11.26 -16.40 -3.67
N ASP A 126 -10.11 -16.82 -4.23
CA ASP A 126 -9.52 -18.13 -3.95
C ASP A 126 -8.76 -18.15 -2.60
N ALA A 127 -8.44 -16.98 -2.05
CA ALA A 127 -7.87 -16.83 -0.72
C ALA A 127 -8.55 -15.66 0.01
N THR A 128 -8.53 -15.71 1.33
CA THR A 128 -9.20 -14.74 2.21
C THR A 128 -8.22 -14.09 3.18
N VAL A 129 -8.70 -13.10 3.88
CA VAL A 129 -7.94 -12.39 4.92
C VAL A 129 -7.37 -13.37 5.97
N ASP A 130 -8.16 -14.38 6.36
CA ASP A 130 -7.76 -15.37 7.38
C ASP A 130 -6.62 -16.29 6.94
N GLU A 131 -6.47 -16.50 5.64
CA GLU A 131 -5.39 -17.30 5.08
C GLU A 131 -4.12 -16.49 4.83
N VAL A 132 -4.28 -15.25 4.38
CA VAL A 132 -3.16 -14.43 3.88
C VAL A 132 -2.49 -13.64 5.00
N VAL A 133 -3.26 -12.96 5.86
CA VAL A 133 -2.71 -12.08 6.89
C VAL A 133 -1.80 -12.81 7.89
N PRO A 134 -2.14 -14.01 8.43
CA PRO A 134 -1.23 -14.75 9.31
C PRO A 134 0.10 -15.11 8.64
N ARG A 135 0.08 -15.44 7.34
CA ARG A 135 1.32 -15.71 6.57
C ARG A 135 2.16 -14.45 6.40
N LEU A 136 1.51 -13.28 6.15
CA LEU A 136 2.21 -11.99 6.08
C LEU A 136 2.83 -11.60 7.42
N CYS A 137 2.13 -11.81 8.54
CA CYS A 137 2.70 -11.65 9.89
C CYS A 137 3.92 -12.57 10.11
N SER A 138 3.84 -13.82 9.66
CA SER A 138 4.97 -14.76 9.74
C SER A 138 6.16 -14.30 8.88
N ILE A 139 5.91 -13.77 7.67
CA ILE A 139 6.94 -13.18 6.81
C ILE A 139 7.54 -11.95 7.50
N ALA A 140 6.71 -11.07 8.05
CA ALA A 140 7.17 -9.87 8.76
C ALA A 140 8.08 -10.22 9.95
N ARG A 141 7.76 -11.27 10.73
CA ARG A 141 8.61 -11.79 11.80
C ARG A 141 9.94 -12.35 11.27
N GLN A 142 9.90 -13.08 10.17
CA GLN A 142 11.10 -13.67 9.58
C GLN A 142 12.05 -12.62 9.00
N VAL A 143 11.52 -11.56 8.38
CA VAL A 143 12.33 -10.47 7.80
C VAL A 143 12.62 -9.35 8.78
N GLY A 144 11.86 -9.22 9.87
CA GLY A 144 12.03 -8.22 10.92
C GLY A 144 13.15 -8.56 11.90
N THR A 145 14.36 -8.67 11.39
CA THR A 145 15.55 -8.98 12.18
C THR A 145 16.12 -7.75 12.88
N ALA A 146 16.91 -7.99 13.94
CA ALA A 146 17.45 -6.89 14.76
C ALA A 146 18.51 -6.03 14.06
N ASP A 147 19.03 -6.44 12.91
CA ASP A 147 20.07 -5.75 12.14
C ASP A 147 19.58 -4.55 11.34
N LEU A 148 18.32 -4.57 10.90
CA LEU A 148 17.72 -3.50 10.08
C LEU A 148 16.35 -3.06 10.63
N PRO A 149 16.07 -1.73 10.69
CA PRO A 149 14.72 -1.24 10.96
C PRO A 149 13.73 -1.79 9.94
N LEU A 150 12.61 -2.38 10.40
CA LEU A 150 11.53 -2.86 9.53
C LEU A 150 10.50 -1.74 9.32
N VAL A 151 10.18 -1.44 8.07
CA VAL A 151 9.05 -0.60 7.68
C VAL A 151 8.03 -1.48 6.96
N LEU A 152 6.79 -1.43 7.41
CA LEU A 152 5.66 -2.02 6.69
C LEU A 152 5.11 -0.98 5.72
N MET A 153 5.03 -1.31 4.45
CA MET A 153 4.56 -0.39 3.41
C MET A 153 3.63 -1.11 2.45
N GLY A 154 2.59 -0.43 2.00
CA GLY A 154 1.74 -0.96 0.94
C GLY A 154 0.86 0.11 0.33
N ASP A 155 0.27 -0.21 -0.81
CA ASP A 155 -0.67 0.66 -1.50
C ASP A 155 -2.07 0.04 -1.55
N SER A 156 -3.12 0.88 -1.51
CA SER A 156 -4.49 0.42 -1.62
C SER A 156 -4.82 -0.70 -0.61
N ALA A 157 -5.27 -1.87 -1.08
CA ALA A 157 -5.43 -3.09 -0.30
C ALA A 157 -4.16 -3.49 0.48
N GLY A 158 -2.98 -3.32 -0.14
CA GLY A 158 -1.70 -3.56 0.53
C GLY A 158 -1.40 -2.57 1.65
N GLY A 159 -1.86 -1.31 1.53
CA GLY A 159 -1.77 -0.31 2.59
C GLY A 159 -2.62 -0.67 3.79
N ALA A 160 -3.83 -1.18 3.57
CA ALA A 160 -4.68 -1.74 4.62
C ALA A 160 -4.00 -2.92 5.33
N MET A 161 -3.51 -3.91 4.56
CA MET A 161 -2.79 -5.05 5.13
C MET A 161 -1.54 -4.64 5.92
N ALA A 162 -0.81 -3.61 5.48
CA ALA A 162 0.36 -3.12 6.22
C ALA A 162 -0.02 -2.60 7.62
N LEU A 163 -1.14 -1.91 7.74
CA LEU A 163 -1.66 -1.42 9.03
C LEU A 163 -2.15 -2.57 9.92
N VAL A 164 -2.88 -3.54 9.34
CA VAL A 164 -3.33 -4.75 10.05
C VAL A 164 -2.15 -5.56 10.57
N VAL A 165 -1.17 -5.83 9.72
CA VAL A 165 0.04 -6.58 10.11
C VAL A 165 0.80 -5.85 11.21
N ALA A 166 0.90 -4.51 11.15
CA ALA A 166 1.52 -3.72 12.21
C ALA A 166 0.80 -3.87 13.54
N ARG A 167 -0.55 -3.85 13.52
CA ARG A 167 -1.37 -4.04 14.72
C ARG A 167 -1.15 -5.41 15.33
N LEU A 168 -1.28 -6.48 14.53
CA LEU A 168 -1.10 -7.85 15.00
C LEU A 168 0.31 -8.11 15.54
N LEU A 169 1.35 -7.55 14.92
CA LEU A 169 2.72 -7.65 15.44
C LEU A 169 2.89 -6.92 16.77
N ALA A 170 2.22 -5.77 16.95
CA ALA A 170 2.27 -5.06 18.21
C ALA A 170 1.55 -5.83 19.33
N ASP A 171 0.39 -6.42 19.04
CA ASP A 171 -0.39 -7.21 20.00
C ASP A 171 0.30 -8.50 20.44
N GLU A 172 1.01 -9.15 19.51
CA GLU A 172 1.61 -10.46 19.73
C GLU A 172 3.12 -10.39 20.11
N GLY A 173 3.65 -9.21 20.41
CA GLY A 173 5.06 -9.03 20.77
C GLY A 173 6.03 -9.38 19.62
N GLY A 174 5.66 -9.02 18.38
CA GLY A 174 6.47 -9.23 17.18
C GLY A 174 7.69 -8.30 17.10
N PRO A 175 8.45 -8.34 15.99
CA PRO A 175 9.61 -7.47 15.79
C PRO A 175 9.19 -6.00 15.81
N ALA A 176 10.07 -5.14 16.34
CA ALA A 176 9.83 -3.71 16.36
C ALA A 176 9.72 -3.16 14.93
N VAL A 177 8.57 -2.57 14.62
CA VAL A 177 8.30 -1.91 13.34
C VAL A 177 8.67 -0.42 13.46
N ALA A 178 9.56 0.05 12.60
CA ALA A 178 10.05 1.44 12.62
C ALA A 178 9.03 2.46 12.05
N GLY A 179 8.04 1.98 11.33
CA GLY A 179 6.94 2.79 10.79
C GLY A 179 6.07 2.01 9.82
N VAL A 180 4.86 2.53 9.63
CA VAL A 180 3.92 2.05 8.59
C VAL A 180 3.77 3.15 7.55
N VAL A 181 3.79 2.79 6.26
CA VAL A 181 3.59 3.74 5.17
C VAL A 181 2.46 3.22 4.27
N CYS A 182 1.35 3.93 4.31
CA CYS A 182 0.13 3.58 3.59
C CYS A 182 -0.04 4.52 2.37
N LEU A 183 -0.04 3.96 1.18
CA LEU A 183 -0.17 4.69 -0.08
C LEU A 183 -1.59 4.52 -0.61
N SER A 184 -2.42 5.56 -0.60
CA SER A 184 -3.84 5.48 -0.98
C SER A 184 -4.53 4.26 -0.32
N PRO A 185 -4.48 4.08 1.02
CA PRO A 185 -4.88 2.82 1.63
C PRO A 185 -6.38 2.58 1.59
N TRP A 186 -6.79 1.34 1.34
CA TRP A 186 -8.19 0.93 1.41
C TRP A 186 -8.56 0.51 2.84
N LEU A 187 -8.86 1.48 3.69
CA LEU A 187 -9.08 1.29 5.13
C LEU A 187 -10.49 0.84 5.51
N ASP A 188 -11.45 0.92 4.59
CA ASP A 188 -12.84 0.55 4.78
C ASP A 188 -13.36 -0.29 3.61
N ALA A 189 -13.55 -1.58 3.83
CA ALA A 189 -14.06 -2.49 2.80
C ALA A 189 -15.59 -2.39 2.63
N THR A 190 -16.30 -1.71 3.54
CA THR A 190 -17.73 -1.46 3.43
C THR A 190 -18.05 -0.36 2.41
N LEU A 191 -17.17 0.65 2.31
CA LEU A 191 -17.31 1.84 1.44
C LEU A 191 -18.68 2.50 1.62
N ASP A 192 -18.86 3.32 2.64
CA ASP A 192 -20.11 4.02 2.87
C ASP A 192 -20.53 4.79 1.61
N GLU A 193 -21.69 4.45 1.07
CA GLU A 193 -22.19 4.97 -0.19
C GLU A 193 -22.33 6.49 -0.18
N HIS A 194 -22.78 7.07 0.92
CA HIS A 194 -22.96 8.52 1.03
C HIS A 194 -21.63 9.29 0.99
N GLU A 195 -20.55 8.72 1.53
CA GLU A 195 -19.25 9.36 1.57
C GLU A 195 -18.50 9.27 0.22
N VAL A 196 -18.70 8.17 -0.52
CA VAL A 196 -17.97 7.92 -1.77
C VAL A 196 -18.65 8.47 -3.02
N GLN A 197 -19.99 8.67 -3.01
CA GLN A 197 -20.76 9.12 -4.19
C GLN A 197 -20.19 10.39 -4.84
N GLY A 198 -19.85 11.39 -4.02
CA GLY A 198 -19.30 12.67 -4.53
C GLY A 198 -17.89 12.53 -5.13
N LEU A 199 -17.09 11.59 -4.60
CA LEU A 199 -15.72 11.36 -5.04
C LEU A 199 -15.64 10.41 -6.23
N GLU A 200 -16.55 9.46 -6.33
CA GLU A 200 -16.54 8.46 -7.41
C GLU A 200 -16.59 9.09 -8.80
N ALA A 201 -17.32 10.18 -8.98
CA ALA A 201 -17.37 10.92 -10.24
C ALA A 201 -16.03 11.55 -10.62
N SER A 202 -15.17 11.83 -9.66
CA SER A 202 -13.85 12.45 -9.85
C SER A 202 -12.69 11.44 -9.89
N ASP A 203 -12.91 10.20 -9.45
CA ASP A 203 -11.89 9.15 -9.46
C ASP A 203 -11.83 8.45 -10.84
N PRO A 204 -10.71 8.55 -11.56
CA PRO A 204 -10.57 7.94 -12.89
C PRO A 204 -10.22 6.45 -12.84
N MET A 205 -10.08 5.85 -11.66
CA MET A 205 -9.49 4.52 -11.50
C MET A 205 -10.35 3.54 -10.71
N LEU A 206 -11.09 4.01 -9.72
CA LEU A 206 -11.85 3.16 -8.82
C LEU A 206 -13.36 3.34 -8.99
N ALA A 207 -14.11 2.26 -8.78
CA ALA A 207 -15.55 2.24 -8.68
C ALA A 207 -15.99 1.45 -7.45
N GLU A 208 -16.94 2.01 -6.70
CA GLU A 208 -17.44 1.48 -5.45
C GLU A 208 -17.96 0.05 -5.60
N SER A 209 -18.80 -0.18 -6.59
CA SER A 209 -19.52 -1.45 -6.77
C SER A 209 -18.61 -2.68 -6.90
N GLY A 210 -17.50 -2.53 -7.60
CA GLY A 210 -16.50 -3.59 -7.77
C GLY A 210 -15.62 -3.75 -6.54
N LEU A 211 -15.24 -2.64 -5.88
CA LEU A 211 -14.48 -2.70 -4.63
C LEU A 211 -15.30 -3.36 -3.51
N ARG A 212 -16.56 -3.00 -3.32
CA ARG A 212 -17.44 -3.69 -2.36
C ARG A 212 -17.50 -5.20 -2.60
N ALA A 213 -17.61 -5.63 -3.86
CA ALA A 213 -17.59 -7.04 -4.18
C ALA A 213 -16.24 -7.68 -3.82
N ALA A 214 -15.13 -7.06 -4.18
CA ALA A 214 -13.80 -7.54 -3.85
C ALA A 214 -13.56 -7.60 -2.33
N GLY A 215 -14.04 -6.59 -1.59
CA GLY A 215 -14.00 -6.56 -0.13
C GLY A 215 -14.73 -7.73 0.52
N ARG A 216 -15.94 -8.06 0.02
CA ARG A 216 -16.69 -9.24 0.48
C ARG A 216 -15.97 -10.56 0.20
N TRP A 217 -15.38 -10.70 -0.98
CA TRP A 217 -14.61 -11.91 -1.31
C TRP A 217 -13.37 -12.07 -0.43
N TRP A 218 -12.70 -10.96 -0.15
CA TRP A 218 -11.55 -10.95 0.75
C TRP A 218 -11.91 -11.23 2.21
N ALA A 219 -13.03 -10.65 2.67
CA ALA A 219 -13.47 -10.78 4.05
C ALA A 219 -13.90 -12.21 4.42
N ALA A 220 -14.50 -12.96 3.48
CA ALA A 220 -15.17 -14.21 3.77
C ALA A 220 -14.36 -15.19 4.65
N PRO A 221 -14.97 -15.77 5.70
CA PRO A 221 -16.38 -15.67 6.11
C PRO A 221 -16.68 -14.48 7.05
N ARG A 222 -15.73 -13.56 7.28
CA ARG A 222 -15.90 -12.39 8.15
C ARG A 222 -16.79 -11.34 7.50
N GLU A 223 -17.27 -10.41 8.31
CA GLU A 223 -17.92 -9.21 7.79
C GLU A 223 -16.90 -8.22 7.23
N PRO A 224 -17.22 -7.48 6.16
CA PRO A 224 -16.33 -6.45 5.63
C PRO A 224 -15.94 -5.36 6.64
N SER A 225 -16.75 -5.13 7.67
CA SER A 225 -16.48 -4.17 8.76
C SER A 225 -15.52 -4.70 9.84
N ASP A 226 -15.15 -5.99 9.82
CA ASP A 226 -14.19 -6.55 10.76
C ASP A 226 -12.86 -5.76 10.71
N PRO A 227 -12.25 -5.40 11.86
CA PRO A 227 -11.01 -4.62 11.90
C PRO A 227 -9.84 -5.21 11.11
N VAL A 228 -9.79 -6.53 10.92
CA VAL A 228 -8.75 -7.19 10.09
C VAL A 228 -9.00 -6.97 8.60
N VAL A 229 -10.23 -6.69 8.20
CA VAL A 229 -10.62 -6.37 6.82
C VAL A 229 -10.65 -4.86 6.59
N SER A 230 -11.25 -4.12 7.53
CA SER A 230 -11.41 -2.66 7.53
C SER A 230 -10.59 -2.01 8.64
N PRO A 231 -9.28 -1.81 8.43
CA PRO A 231 -8.38 -1.35 9.49
C PRO A 231 -8.61 0.10 9.95
N GLN A 232 -9.55 0.83 9.39
CA GLN A 232 -10.05 2.04 10.03
C GLN A 232 -10.56 1.79 11.47
N HIS A 233 -10.90 0.55 11.81
CA HIS A 233 -11.42 0.16 13.12
C HIS A 233 -10.36 -0.45 14.06
N VAL A 234 -9.11 -0.68 13.61
CA VAL A 234 -8.06 -1.22 14.49
C VAL A 234 -7.73 -0.28 15.65
N ALA A 235 -7.28 -0.83 16.77
CA ALA A 235 -6.71 -0.04 17.85
C ALA A 235 -5.43 0.67 17.38
N LEU A 236 -5.34 1.96 17.65
CA LEU A 236 -4.23 2.79 17.20
C LEU A 236 -3.11 2.94 18.24
N ASP A 237 -3.44 2.76 19.53
CA ASP A 237 -2.46 2.89 20.62
C ASP A 237 -1.34 1.86 20.48
N GLY A 238 -0.11 2.32 20.69
CA GLY A 238 1.08 1.48 20.59
C GLY A 238 1.51 1.14 19.17
N LEU A 239 0.81 1.62 18.14
CA LEU A 239 1.28 1.49 16.77
C LEU A 239 2.55 2.33 16.54
N PRO A 240 3.47 1.86 15.68
CA PRO A 240 4.57 2.70 15.22
C PRO A 240 4.05 3.91 14.44
N PRO A 241 4.88 4.95 14.20
CA PRO A 241 4.45 6.09 13.41
C PRO A 241 3.90 5.67 12.04
N VAL A 242 2.72 6.19 11.69
CA VAL A 242 2.00 5.91 10.43
C VAL A 242 2.08 7.12 9.52
N ASP A 243 2.57 6.93 8.30
CA ASP A 243 2.53 7.92 7.23
C ASP A 243 1.52 7.47 6.17
N VAL A 244 0.53 8.32 5.86
CA VAL A 244 -0.50 8.06 4.85
C VAL A 244 -0.33 9.06 3.71
N LEU A 245 -0.29 8.57 2.47
CA LEU A 245 -0.30 9.40 1.26
C LEU A 245 -1.63 9.18 0.53
N ILE A 246 -2.38 10.26 0.25
CA ILE A 246 -3.72 10.19 -0.36
C ILE A 246 -3.90 11.30 -1.38
N GLY A 247 -4.65 11.04 -2.45
CA GLY A 247 -5.10 12.06 -3.40
C GLY A 247 -6.50 12.55 -3.05
N ASP A 248 -6.80 13.82 -3.33
CA ASP A 248 -8.12 14.40 -3.06
C ASP A 248 -9.23 13.84 -3.96
N ARG A 249 -8.87 13.18 -5.09
CA ARG A 249 -9.82 12.51 -5.99
C ARG A 249 -10.02 11.03 -5.70
N ASP A 250 -9.34 10.51 -4.70
CA ASP A 250 -9.39 9.08 -4.35
C ASP A 250 -10.65 8.78 -3.53
N ILE A 251 -11.49 7.85 -4.00
CA ILE A 251 -12.72 7.47 -3.27
C ILE A 251 -12.44 6.86 -1.89
N LEU A 252 -11.19 6.47 -1.60
CA LEU A 252 -10.78 5.91 -0.31
C LEU A 252 -10.42 7.00 0.73
N ARG A 253 -10.42 8.26 0.34
CA ARG A 253 -10.06 9.40 1.18
C ARG A 253 -10.91 9.54 2.47
N PRO A 254 -12.24 9.33 2.47
CA PRO A 254 -13.05 9.46 3.69
C PRO A 254 -12.60 8.53 4.82
N ALA A 255 -12.19 7.30 4.51
CA ALA A 255 -11.68 6.39 5.53
C ALA A 255 -10.32 6.85 6.11
N VAL A 256 -9.52 7.60 5.36
CA VAL A 256 -8.29 8.24 5.87
C VAL A 256 -8.63 9.38 6.81
N GLU A 257 -9.69 10.16 6.53
CA GLU A 257 -10.18 11.21 7.44
C GLU A 257 -10.62 10.60 8.78
N ARG A 258 -11.41 9.53 8.75
CA ARG A 258 -11.82 8.82 9.96
C ARG A 258 -10.64 8.27 10.76
N LEU A 259 -9.63 7.70 10.08
CA LEU A 259 -8.40 7.26 10.74
C LEU A 259 -7.68 8.43 11.42
N ALA A 260 -7.58 9.58 10.74
CA ALA A 260 -6.94 10.78 11.26
C ALA A 260 -7.69 11.33 12.47
N ASP A 261 -9.01 11.37 12.44
CA ASP A 261 -9.82 11.83 13.58
C ASP A 261 -9.65 10.92 14.80
N ARG A 262 -9.67 9.61 14.61
CA ARG A 262 -9.39 8.65 15.69
C ARG A 262 -7.97 8.80 16.26
N ALA A 263 -6.99 9.14 15.44
CA ALA A 263 -5.63 9.34 15.89
C ALA A 263 -5.43 10.58 16.77
N ARG A 264 -6.42 11.50 16.85
CA ARG A 264 -6.36 12.68 17.74
C ARG A 264 -6.37 12.32 19.22
N THR A 265 -7.03 11.21 19.56
CA THR A 265 -7.20 10.75 20.94
C THR A 265 -6.35 9.52 21.27
N ALA A 266 -5.66 8.95 20.29
CA ALA A 266 -4.83 7.76 20.45
C ALA A 266 -3.35 8.13 20.65
N ASP A 267 -2.61 7.27 21.35
CA ASP A 267 -1.15 7.38 21.49
C ASP A 267 -0.43 6.81 20.24
N VAL A 268 -0.60 7.53 19.15
CA VAL A 268 0.05 7.22 17.87
C VAL A 268 0.42 8.51 17.15
N ARG A 269 1.51 8.46 16.37
CA ARG A 269 1.85 9.53 15.45
C ARG A 269 1.33 9.16 14.06
N VAL A 270 0.38 9.94 13.54
CA VAL A 270 -0.13 9.79 12.17
C VAL A 270 0.20 11.05 11.37
N ARG A 271 0.77 10.90 10.19
CA ARG A 271 0.97 12.00 9.23
C ARG A 271 0.24 11.65 7.94
N VAL A 272 -0.65 12.54 7.52
CA VAL A 272 -1.33 12.46 6.24
C VAL A 272 -0.71 13.47 5.28
N HIS A 273 -0.30 12.99 4.11
CA HIS A 273 0.21 13.79 2.99
C HIS A 273 -0.80 13.72 1.86
N GLU A 274 -1.64 14.73 1.77
CA GLU A 274 -2.62 14.86 0.69
C GLU A 274 -1.98 15.55 -0.52
N THR A 275 -2.28 15.08 -1.73
CA THR A 275 -1.86 15.75 -2.96
C THR A 275 -3.09 16.12 -3.78
N THR A 276 -3.29 17.42 -3.99
CA THR A 276 -4.43 17.97 -4.73
C THR A 276 -4.44 17.49 -6.17
N SER A 277 -5.64 17.20 -6.66
CA SER A 277 -5.91 16.70 -8.01
C SER A 277 -5.30 15.35 -8.36
N MET A 278 -4.77 14.62 -7.36
CA MET A 278 -4.25 13.28 -7.57
C MET A 278 -5.31 12.21 -7.39
N PHE A 279 -5.11 11.15 -8.16
CA PHE A 279 -5.93 9.95 -8.19
C PHE A 279 -5.26 8.80 -7.41
N HIS A 280 -5.95 7.69 -7.31
CA HIS A 280 -5.51 6.50 -6.58
C HIS A 280 -4.13 5.99 -7.01
N VAL A 281 -3.20 5.81 -6.06
CA VAL A 281 -1.86 5.21 -6.23
C VAL A 281 -1.00 5.85 -7.34
N TRP A 282 -1.08 7.17 -7.52
CA TRP A 282 -0.34 7.92 -8.55
C TRP A 282 1.18 7.75 -8.46
N MET A 283 1.71 7.44 -7.27
CA MET A 283 3.15 7.27 -7.05
C MET A 283 3.75 6.08 -7.81
N THR A 284 2.95 5.14 -8.31
CA THR A 284 3.41 4.05 -9.18
C THR A 284 3.54 4.49 -10.63
N ARG A 285 2.91 5.60 -11.02
CA ARG A 285 2.80 6.06 -12.41
C ARG A 285 4.02 6.87 -12.87
N ALA A 286 4.24 6.89 -14.20
CA ALA A 286 5.37 7.60 -14.82
C ALA A 286 5.05 9.09 -15.04
N ILE A 287 4.47 9.75 -14.06
CA ILE A 287 4.10 11.18 -14.08
C ILE A 287 5.03 11.99 -13.16
N PRO A 288 5.16 13.32 -13.38
CA PRO A 288 6.00 14.20 -12.58
C PRO A 288 5.68 14.15 -11.07
N GLU A 289 4.41 14.20 -10.69
CA GLU A 289 3.96 14.10 -9.29
C GLU A 289 4.33 12.74 -8.70
N GLY A 290 4.10 11.64 -9.41
CA GLY A 290 4.52 10.32 -8.97
C GLY A 290 6.05 10.21 -8.78
N ARG A 291 6.83 10.92 -9.62
CA ARG A 291 8.30 11.00 -9.44
C ARG A 291 8.68 11.80 -8.20
N ARG A 292 7.93 12.87 -7.89
CA ARG A 292 8.13 13.69 -6.69
C ARG A 292 7.83 12.86 -5.45
N THR A 293 6.65 12.28 -5.36
CA THR A 293 6.24 11.43 -4.23
C THR A 293 7.23 10.28 -3.99
N ARG A 294 7.75 9.64 -5.05
CA ARG A 294 8.79 8.61 -4.89
C ARG A 294 10.11 9.15 -4.31
N ARG A 295 10.46 10.45 -4.51
CA ARG A 295 11.63 11.07 -3.85
C ARG A 295 11.34 11.32 -2.38
N ASP A 296 10.13 11.77 -2.05
CA ASP A 296 9.71 12.04 -0.68
C ASP A 296 9.69 10.73 0.13
N LEU A 297 9.18 9.63 -0.44
CA LEU A 297 9.26 8.29 0.15
C LEU A 297 10.69 7.83 0.38
N VAL A 298 11.63 8.12 -0.51
CA VAL A 298 13.06 7.84 -0.29
C VAL A 298 13.61 8.65 0.89
N GLY A 299 13.23 9.92 1.02
CA GLY A 299 13.57 10.77 2.17
C GLY A 299 13.03 10.21 3.48
N LEU A 300 11.75 9.82 3.48
CA LEU A 300 11.09 9.21 4.64
C LEU A 300 11.81 7.92 5.09
N LEU A 301 12.14 7.02 4.17
CA LEU A 301 12.85 5.79 4.51
C LEU A 301 14.26 6.06 5.05
N ARG A 302 14.96 7.08 4.54
CA ARG A 302 16.27 7.49 5.08
C ARG A 302 16.15 8.00 6.52
N ALA A 303 15.12 8.78 6.83
CA ALA A 303 14.85 9.23 8.20
C ALA A 303 14.58 8.06 9.15
N ARG A 304 13.81 7.04 8.69
CA ARG A 304 13.55 5.82 9.48
C ARG A 304 14.82 4.99 9.70
N SER A 305 15.80 5.03 8.79
CA SER A 305 17.08 4.33 8.96
C SER A 305 18.02 5.00 9.96
N ALA A 306 17.92 6.33 10.15
CA ALA A 306 18.76 7.10 11.07
C ALA A 306 18.33 6.98 12.55
N HIS A 307 17.03 6.85 12.81
CA HIS A 307 16.44 6.85 14.17
C HIS A 307 16.94 5.72 15.09
N ARG A 308 17.60 4.72 14.55
CA ARG A 308 18.18 3.61 15.32
C ARG A 308 19.64 3.88 15.75
N ALA A 309 20.38 4.66 14.98
CA ALA A 309 21.75 5.00 15.35
C ALA A 309 21.81 5.74 16.69
N ASP A 310 20.79 6.61 16.96
CA ASP A 310 20.70 7.41 18.20
C ASP A 310 20.19 6.62 19.43
N ARG A 311 19.60 5.42 19.24
CA ARG A 311 19.14 4.57 20.36
C ARG A 311 20.17 3.53 20.80
N SER A 312 21.28 3.44 20.09
CA SER A 312 22.37 2.46 20.35
C SER A 312 23.61 3.12 20.98
N THR A 313 23.56 4.44 21.23
CA THR A 313 24.51 5.22 21.99
C THR A 313 23.91 5.63 23.33
#